data_fafca5650dfe5349204cba5fb986c7ec
#
_entry.id   fafca5650dfe5349204cba5fb986c7ec
#
_cell.length_a   1.000
_cell.length_b   1.000
_cell.length_c   1.000
_cell.angle_alpha   90.00
_cell.angle_beta   90.00
_cell.angle_gamma   90.00
#
_symmetry.space_group_name_H-M   'P 1'
#
loop_
_entity.id
_entity.type
_entity.pdbx_description
1 polymer ?
#
loop_
_entity_poly.entity_id
_entity_poly.type
_entity_poly.pdbx_seq_one_letter_code
_entity_poly.pdbx_strand_id
1 'polypeptide(L)'
;VIKKHYYSWTDIERMCVSIVNQMYADNWRPDYIVGLTRGGNIPATIISNMTGIRCEALKVSLRDDKQGPESNLWMAEDAFGYEREPSATAGPLRKNILIVDDINDTGATFNWIKEDWPSGCLPDDKSWGTVWGNNVRFATLTENLASDFFDVQYTCHEINKAEEDVWLVYPWENVAEY
;
A
#
# COMPACT_ATOMS: atom_id res chain seq x y z
N VAL A 1 -13.11 -13.27 25.08
CA VAL A 1 -13.69 -13.68 23.78
C VAL A 1 -13.28 -12.68 22.74
N ILE A 2 -12.51 -13.12 21.75
CA ILE A 2 -12.09 -12.27 20.62
C ILE A 2 -13.30 -12.05 19.71
N LYS A 3 -13.66 -10.81 19.48
CA LYS A 3 -14.71 -10.44 18.53
C LYS A 3 -14.19 -10.65 17.10
N LYS A 4 -14.96 -11.37 16.29
CA LYS A 4 -14.67 -11.53 14.87
C LYS A 4 -15.55 -10.59 14.05
N HIS A 5 -14.93 -9.95 13.05
CA HIS A 5 -15.63 -9.17 12.05
C HIS A 5 -15.38 -9.75 10.67
N TYR A 6 -16.44 -10.11 9.98
CA TYR A 6 -16.38 -10.74 8.66
C TYR A 6 -16.70 -9.73 7.58
N TYR A 7 -15.83 -9.65 6.58
CA TYR A 7 -16.11 -8.91 5.35
C TYR A 7 -16.67 -9.84 4.29
N SER A 8 -17.72 -9.41 3.60
CA SER A 8 -18.22 -10.05 2.39
C SER A 8 -17.49 -9.54 1.15
N TRP A 9 -17.63 -10.25 0.02
CA TRP A 9 -17.15 -9.75 -1.26
C TRP A 9 -17.81 -8.42 -1.65
N THR A 10 -19.08 -8.22 -1.31
CA THR A 10 -19.77 -6.95 -1.51
C THR A 10 -19.13 -5.82 -0.69
N ASP A 11 -18.72 -6.11 0.55
CA ASP A 11 -17.99 -5.14 1.37
C ASP A 11 -16.67 -4.74 0.70
N ILE A 12 -15.92 -5.72 0.19
CA ILE A 12 -14.63 -5.47 -0.50
C ILE A 12 -14.83 -4.59 -1.74
N GLU A 13 -15.84 -4.88 -2.55
CA GLU A 13 -16.15 -4.07 -3.73
C GLU A 13 -16.47 -2.62 -3.34
N ARG A 14 -17.32 -2.41 -2.32
CA ARG A 14 -17.64 -1.07 -1.82
C ARG A 14 -16.44 -0.32 -1.28
N MET A 15 -15.58 -1.02 -0.57
CA MET A 15 -14.33 -0.44 -0.04
C MET A 15 -13.39 -0.02 -1.16
N CYS A 16 -13.24 -0.83 -2.20
CA CYS A 16 -12.45 -0.47 -3.38
C CYS A 16 -13.02 0.76 -4.12
N VAL A 17 -14.34 0.82 -4.29
CA VAL A 17 -15.00 2.00 -4.85
C VAL A 17 -14.74 3.24 -3.99
N SER A 18 -14.81 3.11 -2.67
CA SER A 18 -14.50 4.20 -1.74
C SER A 18 -13.07 4.71 -1.90
N ILE A 19 -12.08 3.83 -2.01
CA ILE A 19 -10.67 4.21 -2.23
C ILE A 19 -10.54 4.99 -3.55
N VAL A 20 -11.13 4.50 -4.63
CA VAL A 20 -11.10 5.19 -5.93
C VAL A 20 -11.72 6.58 -5.84
N ASN A 21 -12.88 6.69 -5.17
CA ASN A 21 -13.54 7.97 -4.99
C ASN A 21 -12.72 8.95 -4.13
N GLN A 22 -12.06 8.46 -3.10
CA GLN A 22 -11.17 9.28 -2.27
C GLN A 22 -9.97 9.81 -3.07
N MET A 23 -9.33 8.96 -3.87
CA MET A 23 -8.23 9.38 -4.74
C MET A 23 -8.66 10.47 -5.73
N TYR A 24 -9.78 10.27 -6.40
CA TYR A 24 -10.25 11.20 -7.41
C TYR A 24 -10.77 12.51 -6.79
N ALA A 25 -11.31 12.46 -5.59
CA ALA A 25 -11.66 13.66 -4.83
C ALA A 25 -10.41 14.50 -4.50
N ASP A 26 -9.26 13.88 -4.29
CA ASP A 26 -7.97 14.54 -4.12
C ASP A 26 -7.34 15.01 -5.45
N ASN A 27 -8.02 14.80 -6.56
CA ASN A 27 -7.47 15.07 -7.89
C ASN A 27 -6.11 14.37 -8.12
N TRP A 28 -5.98 13.16 -7.60
CA TRP A 28 -4.76 12.37 -7.68
C TRP A 28 -5.03 11.04 -8.37
N ARG A 29 -4.16 10.67 -9.31
CA ARG A 29 -4.25 9.43 -10.06
C ARG A 29 -2.88 8.76 -10.09
N PRO A 30 -2.74 7.51 -9.68
CA PRO A 30 -1.47 6.80 -9.78
C PRO A 30 -1.16 6.44 -11.24
N ASP A 31 0.13 6.43 -11.56
CA ASP A 31 0.64 5.87 -12.80
C ASP A 31 0.55 4.35 -12.77
N TYR A 32 0.75 3.75 -11.61
CA TYR A 32 0.48 2.34 -11.36
C TYR A 32 0.16 2.08 -9.89
N ILE A 33 -0.46 0.91 -9.67
CA ILE A 33 -0.87 0.43 -8.35
C ILE A 33 0.06 -0.71 -7.96
N VAL A 34 0.49 -0.74 -6.71
CA VAL A 34 1.30 -1.83 -6.15
C VAL A 34 0.47 -2.57 -5.11
N GLY A 35 0.10 -3.80 -5.40
CA GLY A 35 -0.57 -4.68 -4.45
C GLY A 35 0.45 -5.48 -3.64
N LEU A 36 0.35 -5.41 -2.33
CA LEU A 36 1.21 -6.20 -1.46
C LEU A 36 0.68 -7.63 -1.34
N THR A 37 1.44 -8.59 -1.80
CA THR A 37 1.03 -9.99 -1.73
C THR A 37 1.07 -10.47 -0.28
N ARG A 38 0.10 -11.23 0.13
CA ARG A 38 -1.01 -11.77 -0.64
C ARG A 38 -2.27 -10.91 -0.54
N GLY A 39 -2.63 -10.45 0.66
CA GLY A 39 -3.92 -9.82 0.95
C GLY A 39 -4.17 -8.50 0.21
N GLY A 40 -3.14 -7.69 0.03
CA GLY A 40 -3.25 -6.41 -0.67
C GLY A 40 -3.37 -6.53 -2.18
N ASN A 41 -2.94 -7.66 -2.74
CA ASN A 41 -3.00 -7.86 -4.19
C ASN A 41 -4.43 -8.03 -4.71
N ILE A 42 -5.33 -8.49 -3.88
CA ILE A 42 -6.76 -8.67 -4.24
C ILE A 42 -7.44 -7.31 -4.44
N PRO A 43 -7.48 -6.40 -3.45
CA PRO A 43 -8.06 -5.08 -3.66
C PRO A 43 -7.31 -4.26 -4.72
N ALA A 44 -5.99 -4.38 -4.80
CA ALA A 44 -5.20 -3.70 -5.83
C ALA A 44 -5.64 -4.11 -7.25
N THR A 45 -5.85 -5.39 -7.48
CA THR A 45 -6.34 -5.92 -8.76
C THR A 45 -7.75 -5.42 -9.07
N ILE A 46 -8.63 -5.39 -8.09
CA ILE A 46 -9.99 -4.87 -8.24
C ILE A 46 -9.95 -3.38 -8.62
N ILE A 47 -9.18 -2.57 -7.92
CA ILE A 47 -9.01 -1.14 -8.22
C ILE A 47 -8.42 -0.94 -9.62
N SER A 48 -7.43 -1.75 -9.99
CA SER A 48 -6.85 -1.74 -11.34
C SER A 48 -7.91 -2.00 -12.42
N ASN A 49 -8.74 -3.00 -12.22
CA ASN A 49 -9.81 -3.33 -13.18
C ASN A 49 -10.89 -2.24 -13.25
N MET A 50 -11.22 -1.59 -12.13
CA MET A 50 -12.18 -0.50 -12.09
C MET A 50 -11.69 0.76 -12.81
N THR A 51 -10.40 1.03 -12.77
CA THR A 51 -9.81 2.29 -13.23
C THR A 51 -9.07 2.19 -14.56
N GLY A 52 -8.69 0.99 -14.97
CA GLY A 52 -7.78 0.78 -16.10
C GLY A 52 -6.32 1.12 -15.80
N ILE A 53 -5.99 1.40 -14.54
CA ILE A 53 -4.60 1.67 -14.12
C ILE A 53 -3.88 0.33 -13.95
N ARG A 54 -2.67 0.20 -14.51
CA ARG A 54 -1.90 -1.04 -14.37
C ARG A 54 -1.57 -1.36 -12.92
N CYS A 55 -1.46 -2.64 -12.60
CA CYS A 55 -1.17 -3.15 -11.26
C CYS A 55 0.09 -4.02 -11.29
N GLU A 56 0.94 -3.81 -10.29
CA GLU A 56 2.12 -4.61 -10.03
C GLU A 56 1.98 -5.27 -8.64
N ALA A 57 2.64 -6.39 -8.45
CA ALA A 57 2.68 -7.08 -7.17
C ALA A 57 4.04 -6.88 -6.49
N LEU A 58 4.03 -6.70 -5.18
CA LEU A 58 5.24 -6.62 -4.37
C LEU A 58 5.10 -7.57 -3.18
N LYS A 59 6.07 -8.44 -3.01
CA LYS A 59 6.14 -9.32 -1.85
C LYS A 59 6.92 -8.62 -0.73
N VAL A 60 6.26 -8.38 0.39
CA VAL A 60 6.89 -7.95 1.64
C VAL A 60 6.61 -9.02 2.69
N SER A 61 7.64 -9.75 3.09
CA SER A 61 7.53 -10.75 4.14
C SER A 61 8.43 -10.39 5.31
N LEU A 62 7.83 -9.99 6.40
CA LEU A 62 8.55 -9.68 7.64
C LEU A 62 8.80 -10.94 8.50
N ARG A 63 8.22 -12.08 8.12
CA ARG A 63 8.23 -13.34 8.90
C ARG A 63 9.18 -14.40 8.35
N ASP A 64 9.60 -14.26 7.10
CA ASP A 64 10.46 -15.23 6.43
C ASP A 64 11.90 -14.72 6.36
N ASP A 65 12.68 -15.02 7.39
CA ASP A 65 14.09 -14.62 7.50
C ASP A 65 15.01 -15.25 6.45
N LYS A 66 14.53 -16.24 5.69
CA LYS A 66 15.40 -17.04 4.80
C LYS A 66 15.62 -16.45 3.42
N GLN A 67 14.74 -15.57 2.94
CA GLN A 67 14.87 -14.98 1.60
C GLN A 67 14.81 -13.46 1.57
N GLY A 68 14.46 -12.83 2.69
CA GLY A 68 14.25 -11.39 2.75
C GLY A 68 13.08 -10.90 1.85
N PRO A 69 12.61 -9.69 2.06
CA PRO A 69 11.68 -9.06 1.11
C PRO A 69 12.36 -8.80 -0.24
N GLU A 70 11.61 -8.91 -1.32
CA GLU A 70 12.13 -8.54 -2.64
C GLU A 70 12.41 -7.04 -2.70
N SER A 71 13.61 -6.68 -3.12
CA SER A 71 13.93 -5.29 -3.41
C SER A 71 13.46 -4.96 -4.83
N ASN A 72 12.56 -4.00 -4.94
CA ASN A 72 12.11 -3.48 -6.23
C ASN A 72 12.72 -2.11 -6.49
N LEU A 73 13.98 -2.13 -6.85
CA LEU A 73 14.76 -0.92 -7.12
C LEU A 73 14.09 0.01 -8.14
N TRP A 74 13.48 -0.55 -9.17
CA TRP A 74 12.80 0.25 -10.19
C TRP A 74 11.59 1.02 -9.64
N MET A 75 10.89 0.47 -8.66
CA MET A 75 9.80 1.20 -7.96
C MET A 75 10.37 2.35 -7.12
N ALA A 76 11.48 2.12 -6.44
CA ALA A 76 12.17 3.15 -5.69
C ALA A 76 12.67 4.28 -6.61
N GLU A 77 13.23 3.96 -7.75
CA GLU A 77 13.66 4.94 -8.75
C GLU A 77 12.49 5.75 -9.29
N ASP A 78 11.37 5.12 -9.59
CA ASP A 78 10.12 5.78 -10.01
C ASP A 78 9.58 6.73 -8.92
N ALA A 79 9.60 6.30 -7.67
CA ALA A 79 9.13 7.07 -6.53
C ALA A 79 9.97 8.30 -6.27
N PHE A 80 11.28 8.15 -6.32
CA PHE A 80 12.24 9.22 -6.09
C PHE A 80 12.36 10.18 -7.28
N GLY A 81 12.14 9.68 -8.50
CA GLY A 81 12.35 10.44 -9.74
C GLY A 81 13.82 10.45 -10.17
N TYR A 82 14.51 9.33 -9.97
CA TYR A 82 15.91 9.19 -10.40
C TYR A 82 16.00 9.04 -11.92
N GLU A 83 16.71 9.94 -12.56
CA GLU A 83 17.07 9.83 -13.99
C GLU A 83 18.55 9.47 -14.11
N ARG A 84 18.82 8.38 -14.83
CA ARG A 84 20.20 7.96 -15.14
C ARG A 84 20.90 8.91 -16.12
N GLU A 85 20.11 9.59 -16.95
CA GLU A 85 20.59 10.60 -17.88
C GLU A 85 19.81 11.90 -17.62
N PRO A 86 20.40 12.88 -16.93
CA PRO A 86 19.70 14.14 -16.68
C PRO A 86 19.45 14.86 -18.00
N SER A 87 18.18 14.98 -18.39
CA SER A 87 17.80 15.93 -19.41
C SER A 87 17.88 17.34 -18.82
N ALA A 88 18.56 18.23 -19.51
CA ALA A 88 18.84 19.58 -19.01
C ALA A 88 17.60 20.46 -18.79
N THR A 89 16.38 19.96 -19.04
CA THR A 89 15.15 20.76 -19.06
C THR A 89 14.01 20.24 -18.17
N ALA A 90 14.12 19.04 -17.62
CA ALA A 90 13.10 18.48 -16.73
C ALA A 90 13.71 18.13 -15.38
N GLY A 91 13.07 18.54 -14.30
CA GLY A 91 13.35 18.00 -12.97
C GLY A 91 13.04 16.50 -12.91
N PRO A 92 13.36 15.83 -11.80
CA PRO A 92 13.11 14.40 -11.64
C PRO A 92 11.64 14.07 -11.90
N LEU A 93 11.38 13.14 -12.82
CA LEU A 93 10.05 12.66 -13.16
C LEU A 93 9.61 11.61 -12.15
N ARG A 94 9.01 12.06 -11.08
CA ARG A 94 8.38 11.17 -10.10
C ARG A 94 7.11 10.57 -10.67
N LYS A 95 6.96 9.26 -10.56
CA LYS A 95 5.69 8.62 -10.84
C LYS A 95 4.79 8.62 -9.60
N ASN A 96 3.50 8.71 -9.83
CA ASN A 96 2.50 8.53 -8.80
C ASN A 96 2.28 7.04 -8.60
N ILE A 97 2.42 6.57 -7.38
CA ILE A 97 2.31 5.15 -7.02
C ILE A 97 1.34 5.01 -5.87
N LEU A 98 0.33 4.15 -6.03
CA LEU A 98 -0.56 3.76 -4.95
C LEU A 98 -0.16 2.38 -4.44
N ILE A 99 0.25 2.30 -3.17
CA ILE A 99 0.55 1.05 -2.50
C ILE A 99 -0.68 0.61 -1.73
N VAL A 100 -1.16 -0.61 -2.00
CA VAL A 100 -2.40 -1.16 -1.44
C VAL A 100 -2.10 -2.39 -0.61
N ASP A 101 -2.58 -2.40 0.62
CA ASP A 101 -2.65 -3.57 1.47
C ASP A 101 -4.09 -3.79 1.98
N ASP A 102 -4.38 -4.94 2.52
CA ASP A 102 -5.69 -5.23 3.12
C ASP A 102 -5.88 -4.47 4.44
N ILE A 103 -4.85 -4.44 5.26
CA ILE A 103 -4.85 -3.78 6.57
C ILE A 103 -3.51 -3.12 6.89
N ASN A 104 -3.57 -1.95 7.52
CA ASN A 104 -2.47 -1.39 8.28
C ASN A 104 -2.66 -1.76 9.75
N ASP A 105 -2.10 -2.90 10.18
CA ASP A 105 -2.30 -3.43 11.51
C ASP A 105 -1.27 -2.91 12.53
N THR A 106 -0.02 -3.33 12.42
CA THR A 106 1.08 -2.84 13.27
C THR A 106 1.83 -1.67 12.66
N GLY A 107 1.74 -1.49 11.37
CA GLY A 107 2.52 -0.52 10.60
C GLY A 107 3.85 -1.05 10.07
N ALA A 108 4.21 -2.28 10.43
CA ALA A 108 5.52 -2.85 10.11
C ALA A 108 5.77 -2.93 8.59
N THR A 109 4.76 -3.31 7.81
CA THR A 109 4.89 -3.49 6.36
C THR A 109 5.16 -2.17 5.63
N PHE A 110 4.38 -1.15 5.92
CA PHE A 110 4.57 0.17 5.29
C PHE A 110 5.83 0.87 5.77
N ASN A 111 6.15 0.77 7.05
CA ASN A 111 7.41 1.28 7.58
C ASN A 111 8.63 0.60 6.92
N TRP A 112 8.53 -0.70 6.66
CA TRP A 112 9.58 -1.42 5.94
C TRP A 112 9.79 -0.84 4.53
N ILE A 113 8.73 -0.55 3.78
CA ILE A 113 8.82 0.03 2.43
C ILE A 113 9.50 1.41 2.48
N LYS A 114 9.14 2.24 3.45
CA LYS A 114 9.75 3.56 3.64
C LYS A 114 11.25 3.50 3.97
N GLU A 115 11.71 2.40 4.52
CA GLU A 115 13.14 2.16 4.80
C GLU A 115 13.85 1.48 3.63
N ASP A 116 13.22 0.48 3.01
CA ASP A 116 13.82 -0.32 1.95
C ASP A 116 14.03 0.46 0.65
N TRP A 117 13.03 1.19 0.21
CA TRP A 117 13.13 1.91 -1.06
C TRP A 117 14.26 2.95 -1.07
N PRO A 118 14.41 3.80 -0.07
CA PRO A 118 15.57 4.68 0.00
C PRO A 118 16.90 3.94 0.09
N SER A 119 16.96 2.81 0.76
CA SER A 119 18.21 2.05 0.94
C SER A 119 18.85 1.62 -0.37
N GLY A 120 18.05 1.40 -1.40
CA GLY A 120 18.51 1.02 -2.74
C GLY A 120 18.67 2.19 -3.71
N CYS A 121 18.20 3.38 -3.35
CA CYS A 121 18.15 4.54 -4.24
C CYS A 121 18.42 5.83 -3.48
N LEU A 122 19.65 6.29 -3.48
CA LEU A 122 20.10 7.53 -2.82
C LEU A 122 19.63 7.64 -1.36
N PRO A 123 20.09 6.73 -0.46
CA PRO A 123 19.54 6.60 0.89
C PRO A 123 19.68 7.83 1.77
N ASP A 124 20.71 8.64 1.54
CA ASP A 124 20.99 9.84 2.33
C ASP A 124 20.36 11.11 1.76
N ASP A 125 19.61 11.01 0.68
CA ASP A 125 18.96 12.16 0.08
C ASP A 125 17.70 12.54 0.84
N LYS A 126 17.67 13.76 1.34
CA LYS A 126 16.54 14.30 2.13
C LYS A 126 15.26 14.47 1.30
N SER A 127 15.35 14.44 -0.02
CA SER A 127 14.19 14.52 -0.92
C SER A 127 13.24 13.35 -0.77
N TRP A 128 13.70 12.22 -0.18
CA TRP A 128 12.81 11.12 0.17
C TRP A 128 11.66 11.55 1.09
N GLY A 129 11.89 12.50 1.98
CA GLY A 129 10.84 13.03 2.85
C GLY A 129 9.68 13.70 2.10
N THR A 130 9.88 14.10 0.85
CA THR A 130 8.85 14.70 0.00
C THR A 130 8.12 13.70 -0.89
N VAL A 131 8.48 12.42 -0.84
CA VAL A 131 7.87 11.35 -1.62
C VAL A 131 6.60 10.83 -0.95
N TRP A 132 6.70 10.52 0.34
CA TRP A 132 5.67 9.83 1.10
C TRP A 132 4.46 10.73 1.37
N GLY A 133 3.28 10.23 1.02
CA GLY A 133 2.05 11.01 1.09
C GLY A 133 1.88 12.04 -0.04
N ASN A 134 2.86 12.17 -0.91
CA ASN A 134 2.83 13.01 -2.09
C ASN A 134 2.60 12.16 -3.35
N ASN A 135 3.67 11.77 -4.02
CA ASN A 135 3.55 10.90 -5.21
C ASN A 135 3.51 9.41 -4.87
N VAL A 136 3.92 8.97 -3.69
CA VAL A 136 3.67 7.62 -3.18
C VAL A 136 2.67 7.70 -2.06
N ARG A 137 1.51 7.07 -2.26
CA ARG A 137 0.42 7.07 -1.29
C ARG A 137 0.03 5.64 -0.93
N PHE A 138 -0.48 5.49 0.27
CA PHE A 138 -0.86 4.21 0.85
C PHE A 138 -2.37 4.13 0.99
N ALA A 139 -2.93 2.99 0.64
CA ALA A 139 -4.33 2.67 0.82
C ALA A 139 -4.51 1.31 1.48
N THR A 140 -5.48 1.21 2.36
CA THR A 140 -5.88 -0.04 3.00
C THR A 140 -7.39 -0.14 3.05
N LEU A 141 -7.90 -1.37 3.06
CA LEU A 141 -9.32 -1.61 3.32
C LEU A 141 -9.64 -1.28 4.78
N THR A 142 -8.76 -1.70 5.69
CA THR A 142 -8.90 -1.48 7.13
C THR A 142 -7.66 -0.82 7.71
N GLU A 143 -7.86 0.11 8.60
CA GLU A 143 -6.80 0.75 9.38
C GLU A 143 -6.99 0.50 10.86
N ASN A 144 -5.95 -0.01 11.51
CA ASN A 144 -5.88 -0.07 12.96
C ASN A 144 -5.27 1.25 13.47
N LEU A 145 -6.05 2.01 14.22
CA LEU A 145 -5.62 3.30 14.77
C LEU A 145 -4.47 3.18 15.79
N ALA A 146 -4.23 1.97 16.30
CA ALA A 146 -3.09 1.68 17.17
C ALA A 146 -1.81 1.30 16.40
N SER A 147 -1.81 1.36 15.06
CA SER A 147 -0.64 1.12 14.22
C SER A 147 0.44 2.17 14.44
N ASP A 148 1.71 1.77 14.25
CA ASP A 148 2.87 2.66 14.27
C ASP A 148 3.13 3.36 12.92
N PHE A 149 2.23 3.21 11.96
CA PHE A 149 2.27 3.90 10.68
C PHE A 149 1.04 4.79 10.53
N PHE A 150 1.24 6.10 10.36
CA PHE A 150 0.17 7.10 10.39
C PHE A 150 -0.12 7.75 9.03
N ASP A 151 0.60 7.36 7.98
CA ASP A 151 0.55 8.01 6.66
C ASP A 151 -0.28 7.23 5.63
N VAL A 152 -1.39 6.63 6.05
CA VAL A 152 -2.36 6.03 5.13
C VAL A 152 -3.29 7.11 4.61
N GLN A 153 -3.25 7.39 3.32
CA GLN A 153 -4.06 8.44 2.71
C GLN A 153 -5.50 8.01 2.46
N TYR A 154 -5.70 6.73 2.10
CA TYR A 154 -7.03 6.22 1.73
C TYR A 154 -7.34 4.96 2.51
N THR A 155 -8.42 5.00 3.27
CA THR A 155 -8.88 3.85 4.05
C THR A 155 -10.41 3.88 4.17
N CYS A 156 -11.00 2.75 4.54
CA CYS A 156 -12.45 2.60 4.57
C CYS A 156 -12.98 2.26 5.95
N HIS A 157 -12.41 1.27 6.60
CA HIS A 157 -12.86 0.81 7.91
C HIS A 157 -11.75 1.02 8.94
N GLU A 158 -12.08 1.75 9.99
CA GLU A 158 -11.16 2.00 11.09
C GLU A 158 -11.52 1.11 12.29
N ILE A 159 -10.49 0.50 12.88
CA ILE A 159 -10.58 -0.24 14.13
C ILE A 159 -9.52 0.29 15.08
N ASN A 160 -9.67 0.04 16.36
CA ASN A 160 -8.65 0.37 17.35
C ASN A 160 -8.40 -0.85 18.26
N LYS A 161 -7.37 -1.63 17.93
CA LYS A 161 -7.00 -2.83 18.69
C LYS A 161 -6.46 -2.53 20.08
N ALA A 162 -6.10 -1.28 20.38
CA ALA A 162 -5.75 -0.88 21.74
C ALA A 162 -6.99 -0.78 22.65
N GLU A 163 -8.17 -0.56 22.08
CA GLU A 163 -9.43 -0.46 22.82
C GLU A 163 -10.24 -1.75 22.79
N GLU A 164 -10.31 -2.39 21.62
CA GLU A 164 -11.07 -3.63 21.42
C GLU A 164 -10.28 -4.59 20.55
N ASP A 165 -10.06 -5.81 21.03
CA ASP A 165 -9.42 -6.87 20.25
C ASP A 165 -10.41 -7.43 19.23
N VAL A 166 -10.17 -7.16 17.96
CA VAL A 166 -11.00 -7.59 16.85
C VAL A 166 -10.18 -8.43 15.87
N TRP A 167 -10.69 -9.59 15.54
CA TRP A 167 -10.17 -10.41 14.46
C TRP A 167 -10.96 -10.15 13.18
N LEU A 168 -10.27 -9.63 12.16
CA LEU A 168 -10.85 -9.37 10.85
C LEU A 168 -10.72 -10.61 9.97
N VAL A 169 -11.82 -11.01 9.35
CA VAL A 169 -11.84 -12.13 8.42
C VAL A 169 -12.26 -11.62 7.05
N TYR A 170 -11.31 -11.62 6.13
CA TYR A 170 -11.57 -11.25 4.74
C TYR A 170 -12.16 -12.43 3.96
N PRO A 171 -12.94 -12.20 2.90
CA PRO A 171 -13.62 -13.29 2.19
C PRO A 171 -12.67 -14.27 1.48
N TRP A 172 -11.45 -13.86 1.19
CA TRP A 172 -10.42 -14.73 0.61
C TRP A 172 -9.66 -15.57 1.63
N GLU A 173 -9.81 -15.29 2.93
CA GLU A 173 -9.13 -16.02 4.00
C GLU A 173 -9.90 -17.25 4.45
N ASN A 174 -11.16 -17.34 4.10
CA ASN A 174 -12.02 -18.46 4.48
C ASN A 174 -11.61 -19.70 3.70
N VAL A 175 -10.54 -20.31 4.14
CA VAL A 175 -10.07 -21.58 3.61
C VAL A 175 -10.91 -22.65 4.31
N ALA A 176 -11.74 -23.34 3.53
CA ALA A 176 -12.38 -24.54 4.00
C ALA A 176 -11.31 -25.55 4.43
N GLU A 177 -11.54 -26.27 5.48
CA GLU A 177 -10.68 -27.41 5.85
C GLU A 177 -10.65 -28.40 4.70
N TYR A 178 -9.51 -28.55 4.06
CA TYR A 178 -9.28 -29.55 3.03
C TYR A 178 -8.60 -30.77 3.63
#